data_a8b146ab47fbd2586b7c10623f72a720
#
_entry.id   a8b146ab47fbd2586b7c10623f72a720
#
_cell.length_a   1.000
_cell.length_b   1.000
_cell.length_c   1.000
_cell.angle_alpha   90.00
_cell.angle_beta   90.00
_cell.angle_gamma   90.00
#
_symmetry.space_group_name_H-M   'P 1'
#
loop_
_entity.id
_entity.type
_entity.pdbx_description
1 polymer ?
#
loop_
_entity_poly.entity_id
_entity_poly.type
_entity_poly.pdbx_seq_one_letter_code
_entity_poly.pdbx_strand_id
1 'polypeptide(L)'
;MQFLSDAIRTNDVALRDESLSAIRTGVQECYEDVRELLLNFRERLHKEGFIEGVRTVIDRFEGQSRMNARLRVSGRGPQLTPRQKLQVIFIIQEALSNVRKHSHAENVDIRIENNADLKVTITDDGVGIDDALVAERKGQHVGLSIMAERASRIGAFVEVERVSPSGGTRVVLTLSEEARHEQP
;
A
#
# COMPACT_ATOMS: atom_id res chain seq x y z
N MET A 1 6.96 13.11 -23.85
CA MET A 1 6.59 14.45 -23.33
C MET A 1 7.15 15.58 -24.20
N GLN A 2 8.38 15.55 -24.72
CA GLN A 2 8.93 16.57 -25.60
C GLN A 2 8.15 16.78 -26.89
N PHE A 3 7.73 15.73 -27.58
CA PHE A 3 6.96 15.81 -28.84
C PHE A 3 5.62 16.53 -28.70
N LEU A 4 4.89 16.36 -27.61
CA LEU A 4 3.63 17.07 -27.36
C LEU A 4 3.87 18.57 -27.11
N SER A 5 4.93 18.92 -26.39
CA SER A 5 5.32 20.32 -26.16
C SER A 5 5.70 21.03 -27.48
N ASP A 6 6.40 20.32 -28.37
CA ASP A 6 6.78 20.85 -29.67
C ASP A 6 5.56 21.02 -30.62
N ALA A 7 4.64 20.05 -30.60
CA ALA A 7 3.41 20.11 -31.38
C ALA A 7 2.48 21.30 -30.95
N ILE A 8 2.41 21.56 -29.65
CA ILE A 8 1.67 22.73 -29.12
C ILE A 8 2.34 24.04 -29.53
N ARG A 9 3.67 24.11 -29.51
CA ARG A 9 4.44 25.31 -29.86
C ARG A 9 4.35 25.66 -31.35
N THR A 10 4.31 24.62 -32.22
CA THR A 10 4.21 24.81 -33.69
C THR A 10 2.77 24.93 -34.19
N ASN A 11 1.77 24.78 -33.33
CA ASN A 11 0.33 24.77 -33.68
C ASN A 11 -0.02 23.74 -34.79
N ASP A 12 0.74 22.65 -34.85
CA ASP A 12 0.51 21.54 -35.79
C ASP A 12 -0.54 20.58 -35.21
N VAL A 13 -1.74 20.63 -35.79
CA VAL A 13 -2.90 19.86 -35.36
C VAL A 13 -2.66 18.34 -35.58
N ALA A 14 -2.06 17.97 -36.73
CA ALA A 14 -1.83 16.57 -37.08
C ALA A 14 -0.83 15.89 -36.10
N LEU A 15 0.28 16.59 -35.82
CA LEU A 15 1.30 16.12 -34.89
C LEU A 15 0.78 16.02 -33.43
N ARG A 16 -0.12 16.94 -33.06
CA ARG A 16 -0.79 16.91 -31.75
C ARG A 16 -1.73 15.73 -31.62
N ASP A 17 -2.55 15.46 -32.64
CA ASP A 17 -3.50 14.36 -32.64
C ASP A 17 -2.78 13.00 -32.65
N GLU A 18 -1.67 12.85 -33.38
CA GLU A 18 -0.81 11.69 -33.36
C GLU A 18 -0.19 11.47 -31.96
N SER A 19 0.32 12.55 -31.33
CA SER A 19 0.89 12.49 -29.99
C SER A 19 -0.15 12.11 -28.93
N LEU A 20 -1.37 12.66 -29.03
CA LEU A 20 -2.49 12.30 -28.14
C LEU A 20 -2.92 10.84 -28.32
N SER A 21 -2.96 10.36 -29.59
CA SER A 21 -3.26 8.97 -29.89
C SER A 21 -2.20 8.02 -29.29
N ALA A 22 -0.91 8.34 -29.45
CA ALA A 22 0.19 7.57 -28.87
C ALA A 22 0.14 7.52 -27.33
N ILE A 23 -0.15 8.66 -26.68
CA ILE A 23 -0.33 8.72 -25.22
C ILE A 23 -1.53 7.85 -24.80
N ARG A 24 -2.65 7.95 -25.50
CA ARG A 24 -3.84 7.15 -25.20
C ARG A 24 -3.57 5.65 -25.31
N THR A 25 -2.87 5.23 -26.38
CA THR A 25 -2.46 3.83 -26.57
C THR A 25 -1.54 3.38 -25.44
N GLY A 26 -0.50 4.13 -25.12
CA GLY A 26 0.42 3.77 -24.03
C GLY A 26 -0.23 3.74 -22.65
N VAL A 27 -1.21 4.60 -22.39
CA VAL A 27 -2.01 4.55 -21.14
C VAL A 27 -2.89 3.30 -21.13
N GLN A 28 -3.49 2.94 -22.27
CA GLN A 28 -4.32 1.73 -22.37
C GLN A 28 -3.49 0.46 -22.18
N GLU A 29 -2.33 0.35 -22.82
CA GLU A 29 -1.39 -0.76 -22.64
C GLU A 29 -0.94 -0.87 -21.17
N CYS A 30 -0.54 0.24 -20.56
CA CYS A 30 -0.17 0.26 -19.14
C CYS A 30 -1.33 -0.17 -18.23
N TYR A 31 -2.56 0.22 -18.54
CA TYR A 31 -3.75 -0.20 -17.80
C TYR A 31 -3.99 -1.72 -17.92
N GLU A 32 -3.82 -2.28 -19.11
CA GLU A 32 -3.98 -3.72 -19.36
C GLU A 32 -2.89 -4.53 -18.65
N ASP A 33 -1.63 -4.10 -18.72
CA ASP A 33 -0.51 -4.70 -18.00
C ASP A 33 -0.73 -4.70 -16.48
N VAL A 34 -1.15 -3.55 -15.93
CA VAL A 34 -1.46 -3.44 -14.48
C VAL A 34 -2.63 -4.36 -14.11
N ARG A 35 -3.65 -4.44 -14.96
CA ARG A 35 -4.80 -5.33 -14.74
C ARG A 35 -4.39 -6.80 -14.74
N GLU A 36 -3.54 -7.20 -15.68
CA GLU A 36 -3.02 -8.58 -15.75
C GLU A 36 -2.16 -8.90 -14.53
N LEU A 37 -1.27 -8.00 -14.13
CA LEU A 37 -0.48 -8.14 -12.90
C LEU A 37 -1.37 -8.30 -11.65
N LEU A 38 -2.46 -7.53 -11.57
CA LEU A 38 -3.42 -7.62 -10.46
C LEU A 38 -4.19 -8.95 -10.48
N LEU A 39 -4.57 -9.46 -11.66
CA LEU A 39 -5.23 -10.75 -11.80
C LEU A 39 -4.30 -11.89 -11.39
N ASN A 40 -3.06 -11.89 -11.87
CA ASN A 40 -2.04 -12.88 -11.51
C ASN A 40 -1.72 -12.82 -10.00
N PHE A 41 -1.65 -11.63 -9.42
CA PHE A 41 -1.47 -11.46 -7.97
C PHE A 41 -2.67 -11.99 -7.18
N ARG A 42 -3.88 -11.71 -7.64
CA ARG A 42 -5.12 -12.22 -7.02
C ARG A 42 -5.21 -13.75 -7.08
N GLU A 43 -4.79 -14.36 -8.20
CA GLU A 43 -4.75 -15.82 -8.36
C GLU A 43 -3.73 -16.47 -7.41
N ARG A 44 -2.55 -15.86 -7.25
CA ARG A 44 -1.55 -16.29 -6.26
C ARG A 44 -2.08 -16.21 -4.84
N LEU A 45 -2.70 -15.10 -4.45
CA LEU A 45 -3.33 -14.95 -3.13
C LEU A 45 -4.43 -15.98 -2.87
N HIS A 46 -5.10 -16.44 -3.91
CA HIS A 46 -6.11 -17.49 -3.80
C HIS A 46 -5.48 -18.87 -3.59
N LYS A 47 -4.35 -19.16 -4.24
CA LYS A 47 -3.62 -20.45 -4.17
C LYS A 47 -2.68 -20.55 -2.97
N GLU A 48 -1.92 -19.50 -2.68
CA GLU A 48 -0.83 -19.51 -1.69
C GLU A 48 -1.28 -19.00 -0.30
N GLY A 49 -2.40 -18.31 -0.21
CA GLY A 49 -2.95 -17.79 1.04
C GLY A 49 -2.46 -16.37 1.40
N PHE A 50 -3.16 -15.75 2.36
CA PHE A 50 -2.93 -14.36 2.77
C PHE A 50 -1.52 -14.14 3.37
N ILE A 51 -1.11 -15.01 4.27
CA ILE A 51 0.18 -14.87 4.98
C ILE A 51 1.37 -15.02 4.01
N GLU A 52 1.25 -15.90 3.03
CA GLU A 52 2.29 -16.07 2.00
C GLU A 52 2.42 -14.84 1.11
N GLY A 53 1.29 -14.21 0.75
CA GLY A 53 1.30 -12.92 0.07
C GLY A 53 1.99 -11.82 0.89
N VAL A 54 1.79 -11.79 2.21
CA VAL A 54 2.49 -10.86 3.09
C VAL A 54 3.99 -11.17 3.14
N ARG A 55 4.41 -12.44 3.22
CA ARG A 55 5.83 -12.83 3.16
C ARG A 55 6.50 -12.35 1.89
N THR A 56 5.85 -12.55 0.73
CA THR A 56 6.37 -12.06 -0.56
C THR A 56 6.62 -10.55 -0.56
N VAL A 57 5.76 -9.77 0.08
CA VAL A 57 5.95 -8.32 0.21
C VAL A 57 7.12 -7.99 1.12
N ILE A 58 7.28 -8.72 2.23
CA ILE A 58 8.39 -8.55 3.18
C ILE A 58 9.73 -8.92 2.53
N ASP A 59 9.83 -10.06 1.85
CA ASP A 59 11.04 -10.51 1.16
C ASP A 59 11.49 -9.49 0.12
N ARG A 60 10.53 -8.91 -0.62
CA ARG A 60 10.82 -7.83 -1.57
C ARG A 60 11.33 -6.57 -0.86
N PHE A 61 10.73 -6.20 0.27
CA PHE A 61 11.15 -5.06 1.07
C PHE A 61 12.60 -5.26 1.57
N GLU A 62 12.93 -6.40 2.16
CA GLU A 62 14.28 -6.73 2.62
C GLU A 62 15.30 -6.71 1.46
N GLY A 63 14.93 -7.26 0.29
CA GLY A 63 15.78 -7.25 -0.89
C GLY A 63 16.01 -5.85 -1.50
N GLN A 64 15.11 -4.89 -1.27
CA GLN A 64 15.20 -3.51 -1.74
C GLN A 64 15.73 -2.52 -0.71
N SER A 65 15.73 -2.91 0.56
CA SER A 65 16.25 -2.14 1.68
C SER A 65 17.36 -2.95 2.37
N ARG A 66 18.14 -2.35 3.21
CA ARG A 66 19.10 -3.09 4.07
C ARG A 66 18.54 -3.27 5.47
N MET A 67 17.22 -3.21 5.61
CA MET A 67 16.51 -3.29 6.87
C MET A 67 16.08 -4.73 7.16
N ASN A 68 16.04 -5.10 8.43
CA ASN A 68 15.53 -6.40 8.86
C ASN A 68 14.02 -6.30 9.13
N ALA A 69 13.22 -7.21 8.58
CA ALA A 69 11.78 -7.24 8.81
C ALA A 69 11.37 -8.54 9.52
N ARG A 70 10.70 -8.42 10.65
CA ARG A 70 10.21 -9.56 11.43
C ARG A 70 8.71 -9.70 11.33
N LEU A 71 8.22 -10.82 10.81
CA LEU A 71 6.79 -11.14 10.78
C LEU A 71 6.40 -12.02 11.96
N ARG A 72 5.37 -11.63 12.69
CA ARG A 72 4.70 -12.44 13.72
C ARG A 72 3.23 -12.56 13.37
N VAL A 73 2.72 -13.78 13.39
CA VAL A 73 1.31 -14.07 13.09
C VAL A 73 0.70 -14.85 14.24
N SER A 74 -0.47 -14.42 14.69
CA SER A 74 -1.23 -15.08 15.76
C SER A 74 -2.74 -15.04 15.48
N GLY A 75 -3.48 -15.85 16.23
CA GLY A 75 -4.94 -15.96 16.11
C GLY A 75 -5.39 -16.95 15.05
N ARG A 76 -6.69 -17.30 15.11
CA ARG A 76 -7.40 -18.20 14.18
C ARG A 76 -8.79 -17.66 13.86
N GLY A 77 -8.89 -16.36 13.66
CA GLY A 77 -10.15 -15.70 13.32
C GLY A 77 -10.68 -16.06 11.93
N PRO A 78 -11.83 -15.48 11.54
CA PRO A 78 -12.47 -15.74 10.26
C PRO A 78 -11.52 -15.48 9.09
N GLN A 79 -11.77 -16.18 7.98
CA GLN A 79 -11.00 -15.96 6.77
C GLN A 79 -11.36 -14.61 6.14
N LEU A 80 -10.36 -13.91 5.65
CA LEU A 80 -10.55 -12.70 4.86
C LEU A 80 -11.09 -13.03 3.47
N THR A 81 -11.98 -12.20 2.96
CA THR A 81 -12.39 -12.25 1.55
C THR A 81 -11.21 -11.92 0.62
N PRO A 82 -11.26 -12.31 -0.65
CA PRO A 82 -10.21 -11.95 -1.62
C PRO A 82 -9.97 -10.43 -1.71
N ARG A 83 -11.04 -9.64 -1.61
CA ARG A 83 -10.97 -8.17 -1.60
C ARG A 83 -10.27 -7.64 -0.36
N GLN A 84 -10.62 -8.15 0.82
CA GLN A 84 -9.98 -7.78 2.09
C GLN A 84 -8.50 -8.14 2.09
N LYS A 85 -8.14 -9.38 1.70
CA LYS A 85 -6.73 -9.82 1.57
C LYS A 85 -5.92 -8.85 0.72
N LEU A 86 -6.44 -8.49 -0.45
CA LEU A 86 -5.76 -7.61 -1.41
C LEU A 86 -5.55 -6.20 -0.82
N GLN A 87 -6.58 -5.60 -0.23
CA GLN A 87 -6.45 -4.26 0.34
C GLN A 87 -5.50 -4.23 1.53
N VAL A 88 -5.54 -5.23 2.42
CA VAL A 88 -4.61 -5.34 3.55
C VAL A 88 -3.16 -5.46 3.07
N ILE A 89 -2.89 -6.30 2.06
CA ILE A 89 -1.54 -6.44 1.50
C ILE A 89 -1.04 -5.13 0.88
N PHE A 90 -1.87 -4.40 0.15
CA PHE A 90 -1.48 -3.10 -0.40
C PHE A 90 -1.21 -2.06 0.68
N ILE A 91 -1.94 -2.09 1.80
CA ILE A 91 -1.67 -1.21 2.95
C ILE A 91 -0.33 -1.57 3.59
N ILE A 92 -0.04 -2.86 3.78
CA ILE A 92 1.27 -3.31 4.28
C ILE A 92 2.39 -2.87 3.34
N GLN A 93 2.22 -3.04 2.03
CA GLN A 93 3.20 -2.63 1.02
C GLN A 93 3.46 -1.12 1.06
N GLU A 94 2.42 -0.30 1.18
CA GLU A 94 2.57 1.15 1.27
C GLU A 94 3.25 1.57 2.57
N ALA A 95 2.88 0.96 3.71
CA ALA A 95 3.53 1.20 4.99
C ALA A 95 5.04 0.87 4.93
N LEU A 96 5.42 -0.29 4.39
CA LEU A 96 6.82 -0.68 4.20
C LEU A 96 7.56 0.23 3.21
N SER A 97 6.88 0.70 2.16
CA SER A 97 7.44 1.70 1.23
C SER A 97 7.76 3.02 1.94
N ASN A 98 6.87 3.45 2.85
CA ASN A 98 7.10 4.66 3.66
C ASN A 98 8.27 4.48 4.63
N VAL A 99 8.37 3.33 5.30
CA VAL A 99 9.53 2.99 6.13
C VAL A 99 10.81 3.10 5.31
N ARG A 100 10.89 2.42 4.15
CA ARG A 100 12.07 2.43 3.29
C ARG A 100 12.50 3.82 2.83
N LYS A 101 11.52 4.70 2.55
CA LYS A 101 11.79 6.04 2.00
C LYS A 101 12.10 7.08 3.06
N HIS A 102 11.57 6.93 4.27
CA HIS A 102 11.47 8.05 5.21
C HIS A 102 11.95 7.75 6.63
N SER A 103 12.02 6.46 7.05
CA SER A 103 12.25 6.17 8.47
C SER A 103 13.70 6.22 8.90
N HIS A 104 14.66 5.91 8.01
CA HIS A 104 16.05 5.62 8.38
C HIS A 104 16.17 4.51 9.46
N ALA A 105 15.23 3.58 9.50
CA ALA A 105 15.19 2.47 10.44
C ALA A 105 16.20 1.38 10.09
N GLU A 106 16.56 0.57 11.09
CA GLU A 106 17.30 -0.68 10.88
C GLU A 106 16.37 -1.89 10.95
N ASN A 107 15.31 -1.81 11.75
CA ASN A 107 14.39 -2.92 12.00
C ASN A 107 12.93 -2.51 11.84
N VAL A 108 12.13 -3.45 11.32
CA VAL A 108 10.68 -3.33 11.18
C VAL A 108 10.01 -4.58 11.76
N ASP A 109 9.09 -4.39 12.70
CA ASP A 109 8.28 -5.46 13.30
C ASP A 109 6.87 -5.42 12.70
N ILE A 110 6.46 -6.51 12.05
CA ILE A 110 5.13 -6.68 11.48
C ILE A 110 4.38 -7.73 12.30
N ARG A 111 3.24 -7.36 12.86
CA ARG A 111 2.36 -8.25 13.61
C ARG A 111 1.01 -8.35 12.95
N ILE A 112 0.53 -9.58 12.80
CA ILE A 112 -0.80 -9.88 12.30
C ILE A 112 -1.51 -10.70 13.37
N GLU A 113 -2.55 -10.12 13.95
CA GLU A 113 -3.39 -10.75 14.96
C GLU A 113 -4.77 -10.98 14.33
N ASN A 114 -5.03 -12.22 13.94
CA ASN A 114 -6.29 -12.61 13.31
C ASN A 114 -7.20 -13.28 14.33
N ASN A 115 -7.93 -12.49 15.10
CA ASN A 115 -8.93 -12.93 16.08
C ASN A 115 -10.35 -12.64 15.54
N ALA A 116 -11.30 -12.24 16.37
CA ALA A 116 -12.58 -11.71 15.92
C ALA A 116 -12.32 -10.52 14.97
N ASP A 117 -11.57 -9.52 15.45
CA ASP A 117 -10.99 -8.48 14.59
C ASP A 117 -9.68 -8.96 13.96
N LEU A 118 -9.37 -8.42 12.78
CA LEU A 118 -8.02 -8.45 12.22
C LEU A 118 -7.30 -7.18 12.61
N LYS A 119 -6.15 -7.33 13.26
CA LYS A 119 -5.24 -6.23 13.53
C LYS A 119 -3.89 -6.48 12.87
N VAL A 120 -3.41 -5.50 12.08
CA VAL A 120 -2.07 -5.51 11.50
C VAL A 120 -1.32 -4.32 12.06
N THR A 121 -0.19 -4.56 12.71
CA THR A 121 0.66 -3.52 13.28
C THR A 121 2.03 -3.59 12.61
N ILE A 122 2.48 -2.47 12.08
CA ILE A 122 3.81 -2.32 11.48
C ILE A 122 4.52 -1.24 12.27
N THR A 123 5.68 -1.56 12.85
CA THR A 123 6.44 -0.65 13.71
C THR A 123 7.88 -0.62 13.23
N ASP A 124 8.42 0.55 12.95
CA ASP A 124 9.83 0.78 12.70
C ASP A 124 10.54 1.44 13.89
N ASP A 125 11.86 1.31 13.94
CA ASP A 125 12.73 1.92 14.94
C ASP A 125 13.44 3.19 14.43
N GLY A 126 12.91 3.82 13.39
CA GLY A 126 13.53 4.97 12.74
C GLY A 126 13.28 6.32 13.41
N VAL A 127 13.42 7.39 12.65
CA VAL A 127 13.29 8.78 13.16
C VAL A 127 11.87 9.16 13.60
N GLY A 128 10.87 8.35 13.20
CA GLY A 128 9.45 8.59 13.48
C GLY A 128 8.82 9.62 12.53
N ILE A 129 7.49 9.68 12.59
CA ILE A 129 6.69 10.63 11.82
C ILE A 129 6.55 11.95 12.60
N ASP A 130 6.49 13.08 11.89
CA ASP A 130 6.19 14.37 12.49
C ASP A 130 4.70 14.44 12.85
N ASP A 131 4.39 14.77 14.11
CA ASP A 131 3.02 14.87 14.61
C ASP A 131 2.22 15.95 13.86
N ALA A 132 2.87 17.03 13.38
CA ALA A 132 2.24 18.03 12.53
C ALA A 132 1.76 17.43 11.19
N LEU A 133 2.53 16.51 10.62
CA LEU A 133 2.18 15.80 9.38
C LEU A 133 1.02 14.82 9.57
N VAL A 134 0.91 14.22 10.74
CA VAL A 134 -0.24 13.34 11.09
C VAL A 134 -1.51 14.16 11.27
N ALA A 135 -1.41 15.35 11.88
CA ALA A 135 -2.54 16.25 12.11
C ALA A 135 -3.07 16.90 10.82
N GLU A 136 -2.20 17.20 9.88
CA GLU A 136 -2.55 17.74 8.56
C GLU A 136 -3.06 16.65 7.61
N ARG A 137 -4.25 16.09 7.89
CA ARG A 137 -4.93 15.11 7.01
C ARG A 137 -5.22 15.59 5.58
N LYS A 138 -4.77 16.79 5.19
CA LYS A 138 -5.09 17.43 3.90
C LYS A 138 -3.83 17.62 3.04
N GLY A 139 -3.62 16.73 2.09
CA GLY A 139 -3.10 17.13 0.78
C GLY A 139 -1.64 16.86 0.46
N GLN A 140 -0.71 16.64 1.40
CA GLN A 140 0.71 16.47 1.04
C GLN A 140 1.27 15.05 1.23
N HIS A 141 0.61 14.18 1.98
CA HIS A 141 1.05 12.80 2.17
C HIS A 141 0.16 11.82 1.40
N VAL A 142 0.43 11.69 0.11
CA VAL A 142 -0.29 10.78 -0.81
C VAL A 142 -0.36 9.35 -0.27
N GLY A 143 0.73 8.85 0.34
CA GLY A 143 0.78 7.49 0.89
C GLY A 143 -0.18 7.25 2.05
N LEU A 144 -0.28 8.18 3.00
CA LEU A 144 -1.20 8.06 4.15
C LEU A 144 -2.66 8.10 3.69
N SER A 145 -3.00 9.00 2.76
CA SER A 145 -4.36 9.09 2.20
C SER A 145 -4.73 7.84 1.39
N ILE A 146 -3.78 7.26 0.64
CA ILE A 146 -3.98 6.00 -0.08
C ILE A 146 -4.27 4.85 0.89
N MET A 147 -3.52 4.73 2.00
CA MET A 147 -3.77 3.69 3.00
C MET A 147 -5.15 3.84 3.64
N ALA A 148 -5.54 5.07 4.01
CA ALA A 148 -6.85 5.36 4.58
C ALA A 148 -7.99 5.06 3.60
N GLU A 149 -7.86 5.44 2.33
CA GLU A 149 -8.84 5.13 1.28
C GLU A 149 -8.98 3.62 1.06
N ARG A 150 -7.88 2.89 1.00
CA ARG A 150 -7.89 1.43 0.85
C ARG A 150 -8.56 0.73 2.04
N ALA A 151 -8.28 1.19 3.26
CA ALA A 151 -8.91 0.67 4.46
C ALA A 151 -10.42 0.92 4.44
N SER A 152 -10.85 2.14 4.13
CA SER A 152 -12.27 2.50 3.99
C SER A 152 -13.03 1.61 3.00
N ARG A 153 -12.39 1.17 1.91
CA ARG A 153 -13.00 0.28 0.90
C ARG A 153 -13.41 -1.10 1.45
N ILE A 154 -12.87 -1.49 2.59
CA ILE A 154 -13.15 -2.78 3.26
C ILE A 154 -13.72 -2.61 4.67
N GLY A 155 -14.16 -1.40 5.03
CA GLY A 155 -14.68 -1.09 6.37
C GLY A 155 -13.61 -1.12 7.47
N ALA A 156 -12.33 -0.99 7.11
CA ALA A 156 -11.21 -0.96 8.05
C ALA A 156 -10.77 0.47 8.35
N PHE A 157 -9.99 0.63 9.43
CA PHE A 157 -9.35 1.86 9.82
C PHE A 157 -7.83 1.72 9.82
N VAL A 158 -7.13 2.80 9.48
CA VAL A 158 -5.67 2.90 9.60
C VAL A 158 -5.33 4.10 10.46
N GLU A 159 -4.53 3.85 11.47
CA GLU A 159 -3.96 4.85 12.36
C GLU A 159 -2.44 4.85 12.19
N VAL A 160 -1.84 6.03 12.21
CA VAL A 160 -0.39 6.22 12.14
C VAL A 160 0.02 7.12 13.28
N GLU A 161 0.99 6.67 14.06
CA GLU A 161 1.45 7.38 15.25
C GLU A 161 2.97 7.30 15.39
N ARG A 162 3.56 8.26 16.08
CA ARG A 162 4.93 8.19 16.57
C ARG A 162 4.99 7.24 17.76
N VAL A 163 5.97 6.33 17.79
CA VAL A 163 6.10 5.32 18.87
C VAL A 163 6.56 5.95 20.18
N SER A 164 7.53 6.87 20.10
CA SER A 164 8.10 7.55 21.27
C SER A 164 8.70 8.90 20.87
N PRO A 165 8.99 9.79 21.85
CA PRO A 165 9.68 11.04 21.56
C PRO A 165 11.05 10.85 20.90
N SER A 166 11.71 9.72 21.13
CA SER A 166 13.01 9.37 20.53
C SER A 166 12.91 8.87 19.09
N GLY A 167 11.71 8.57 18.58
CA GLY A 167 11.50 8.14 17.19
C GLY A 167 10.60 6.91 17.07
N GLY A 168 10.65 6.29 15.88
CA GLY A 168 9.82 5.17 15.49
C GLY A 168 8.42 5.57 15.01
N THR A 169 7.92 4.90 13.98
CA THR A 169 6.55 5.06 13.52
C THR A 169 5.79 3.74 13.70
N ARG A 170 4.53 3.85 14.05
CA ARG A 170 3.61 2.72 14.11
C ARG A 170 2.43 2.97 13.20
N VAL A 171 2.17 2.02 12.32
CA VAL A 171 0.96 1.94 11.50
C VAL A 171 0.11 0.80 12.02
N VAL A 172 -1.15 1.08 12.34
CA VAL A 172 -2.11 0.09 12.82
C VAL A 172 -3.31 0.06 11.89
N LEU A 173 -3.54 -1.09 11.26
CA LEU A 173 -4.77 -1.40 10.53
C LEU A 173 -5.67 -2.22 11.45
N THR A 174 -6.93 -1.85 11.57
CA THR A 174 -7.97 -2.62 12.27
C THR A 174 -9.17 -2.84 11.35
N LEU A 175 -9.53 -4.13 11.14
CA LEU A 175 -10.74 -4.55 10.45
C LEU A 175 -11.60 -5.30 11.46
N SER A 176 -12.72 -4.69 11.85
CA SER A 176 -13.61 -5.23 12.87
C SER A 176 -14.33 -6.50 12.40
N GLU A 177 -14.79 -7.32 13.34
CA GLU A 177 -15.58 -8.52 13.06
C GLU A 177 -16.83 -8.18 12.23
N GLU A 178 -17.53 -7.10 12.56
CA GLU A 178 -18.69 -6.63 11.83
C GLU A 178 -18.38 -6.35 10.36
N ALA A 179 -17.32 -5.57 10.08
CA ALA A 179 -16.89 -5.24 8.72
C ALA A 179 -16.36 -6.45 7.93
N ARG A 180 -15.98 -7.54 8.61
CA ARG A 180 -15.56 -8.79 7.94
C ARG A 180 -16.75 -9.57 7.38
N HIS A 181 -17.92 -9.40 7.98
CA HIS A 181 -19.17 -10.08 7.61
C HIS A 181 -20.06 -9.24 6.68
N GLU A 182 -19.88 -7.92 6.67
CA GLU A 182 -20.57 -7.04 5.71
C GLU A 182 -19.94 -7.24 4.32
N GLN A 183 -20.61 -8.06 3.50
CA GLN A 183 -20.36 -8.13 2.06
C GLN A 183 -21.49 -7.48 1.29
N PRO A 184 -21.17 -6.59 0.36
CA PRO A 184 -22.00 -6.45 -0.83
C PRO A 184 -21.65 -7.51 -1.85
#